data_d3d18c3850b406fcd27cc98dd573c6ca
#
_entry.id   d3d18c3850b406fcd27cc98dd573c6ca
#
_cell.length_a   1.000
_cell.length_b   1.000
_cell.length_c   1.000
_cell.angle_alpha   90.00
_cell.angle_beta   90.00
_cell.angle_gamma   90.00
#
_symmetry.space_group_name_H-M   'P 1'
#
loop_
_entity.id
_entity.type
_entity.pdbx_description
1 polymer ?
#
loop_
_entity_poly.entity_id
_entity_poly.type
_entity_poly.pdbx_seq_one_letter_code
_entity_poly.pdbx_strand_id
1 'polypeptide(L)'
;MKFFKKENTLYPPIEPYDSGFIKTGIHEIYYEQCGNPNGKPAVFLHGGPGGGAGSFSRRFFDPKKYRIILFDQRGCGKSKPHACLEDNTTWHLVEDIELIRKKLKINKWLVFGGSWGSTLALAYAQRHPENVTELVLRG
;
A
#
# COMPACT_ATOMS: atom_id res chain seq x y z
N MET A 1 -37.93 -5.06 20.74
CA MET A 1 -37.36 -4.81 19.41
C MET A 1 -35.87 -4.95 19.48
N LYS A 2 -35.30 -5.80 18.64
CA LYS A 2 -33.85 -5.93 18.55
C LYS A 2 -33.34 -4.96 17.50
N PHE A 3 -32.46 -4.08 17.90
CA PHE A 3 -31.74 -3.23 16.95
C PHE A 3 -30.49 -3.98 16.51
N PHE A 4 -30.36 -4.16 15.21
CA PHE A 4 -29.12 -4.67 14.65
C PHE A 4 -28.05 -3.59 14.79
N LYS A 5 -27.10 -3.82 15.66
CA LYS A 5 -25.91 -2.99 15.70
C LYS A 5 -25.16 -3.20 14.39
N LYS A 6 -24.94 -2.13 13.66
CA LYS A 6 -24.12 -2.20 12.45
C LYS A 6 -22.75 -2.67 12.88
N GLU A 7 -22.38 -3.88 12.48
CA GLU A 7 -21.06 -4.39 12.78
C GLU A 7 -20.02 -3.53 12.10
N ASN A 8 -18.97 -3.25 12.82
CA ASN A 8 -17.80 -2.62 12.25
C ASN A 8 -17.17 -3.60 11.26
N THR A 9 -17.16 -3.26 9.97
CA THR A 9 -16.65 -4.13 8.91
C THR A 9 -15.13 -4.11 8.79
N LEU A 10 -14.45 -3.24 9.55
CA LEU A 10 -12.99 -3.18 9.56
C LEU A 10 -12.41 -4.17 10.57
N TYR A 11 -11.24 -4.68 10.26
CA TYR A 11 -10.48 -5.54 11.15
C TYR A 11 -9.88 -4.74 12.30
N PRO A 12 -9.51 -5.40 13.42
CA PRO A 12 -8.92 -4.71 14.56
C PRO A 12 -7.63 -3.97 14.20
N PRO A 13 -7.28 -2.90 14.93
CA PRO A 13 -5.98 -2.24 14.76
C PRO A 13 -4.83 -3.20 15.03
N ILE A 14 -3.80 -3.11 14.19
CA ILE A 14 -2.58 -3.92 14.30
C ILE A 14 -1.35 -3.04 14.11
N GLU A 15 -0.23 -3.51 14.66
CA GLU A 15 1.07 -2.90 14.47
C GLU A 15 1.86 -3.66 13.39
N PRO A 16 2.81 -3.00 12.69
CA PRO A 16 3.66 -3.67 11.75
C PRO A 16 4.65 -4.62 12.45
N TYR A 17 4.90 -5.78 11.85
CA TYR A 17 5.97 -6.67 12.30
C TYR A 17 7.32 -6.31 11.68
N ASP A 18 7.32 -5.53 10.61
CA ASP A 18 8.50 -5.05 9.92
C ASP A 18 8.23 -3.69 9.30
N SER A 19 9.23 -2.83 9.31
CA SER A 19 9.18 -1.53 8.63
C SER A 19 10.58 -1.06 8.28
N GLY A 20 10.68 -0.15 7.33
CA GLY A 20 11.96 0.39 6.91
C GLY A 20 11.82 1.42 5.81
N PHE A 21 12.97 1.76 5.23
CA PHE A 21 13.07 2.70 4.12
C PHE A 21 13.79 2.05 2.95
N ILE A 22 13.33 2.38 1.75
CA ILE A 22 14.03 2.02 0.53
C ILE A 22 14.52 3.30 -0.12
N LYS A 23 15.83 3.37 -0.36
CA LYS A 23 16.44 4.53 -1.01
C LYS A 23 16.36 4.40 -2.52
N THR A 24 15.87 5.43 -3.18
CA THR A 24 15.82 5.52 -4.64
C THR A 24 16.06 6.98 -5.08
N GLY A 25 17.21 7.25 -5.71
CA GLY A 25 17.61 8.61 -6.04
C GLY A 25 17.68 9.48 -4.78
N ILE A 26 16.95 10.61 -4.81
CA ILE A 26 16.87 11.54 -3.68
C ILE A 26 15.81 11.14 -2.65
N HIS A 27 15.01 10.10 -2.95
CA HIS A 27 13.90 9.68 -2.12
C HIS A 27 14.25 8.50 -1.22
N GLU A 28 13.64 8.50 -0.03
CA GLU A 28 13.62 7.36 0.89
C GLU A 28 12.14 7.00 1.12
N ILE A 29 11.75 5.85 0.62
CA ILE A 29 10.35 5.40 0.65
C ILE A 29 10.11 4.56 1.91
N TYR A 30 9.25 5.05 2.78
CA TYR A 30 8.83 4.30 3.95
C TYR A 30 7.85 3.19 3.58
N TYR A 31 8.08 2.00 4.08
CA TYR A 31 7.16 0.87 3.96
C TYR A 31 6.99 0.15 5.29
N GLU A 32 5.92 -0.58 5.42
CA GLU A 32 5.66 -1.46 6.55
C GLU A 32 4.96 -2.74 6.10
N GLN A 33 5.19 -3.81 6.86
CA GLN A 33 4.55 -5.10 6.69
C GLN A 33 3.76 -5.43 7.94
N CYS A 34 2.50 -5.82 7.76
CA CYS A 34 1.56 -6.13 8.84
C CYS A 34 0.89 -7.47 8.59
N GLY A 35 0.28 -8.02 9.64
CA GLY A 35 -0.52 -9.23 9.54
C GLY A 35 0.31 -10.51 9.53
N ASN A 36 -0.02 -11.42 8.63
CA ASN A 36 0.60 -12.74 8.55
C ASN A 36 1.79 -12.73 7.57
N PRO A 37 3.04 -12.92 8.06
CA PRO A 37 4.21 -12.97 7.17
C PRO A 37 4.15 -14.07 6.10
N ASN A 38 3.37 -15.13 6.34
CA ASN A 38 3.17 -16.24 5.42
C ASN A 38 1.83 -16.17 4.68
N GLY A 39 1.09 -15.08 4.86
CA GLY A 39 -0.21 -14.89 4.24
C GLY A 39 -0.11 -14.46 2.77
N LYS A 40 -1.28 -14.31 2.15
CA LYS A 40 -1.39 -13.81 0.78
C LYS A 40 -0.90 -12.35 0.73
N PRO A 41 0.07 -12.04 -0.14
CA PRO A 41 0.56 -10.66 -0.24
C PRO A 41 -0.50 -9.71 -0.80
N ALA A 42 -0.63 -8.55 -0.15
CA ALA A 42 -1.48 -7.47 -0.60
C ALA A 42 -0.77 -6.14 -0.38
N VAL A 43 -0.80 -5.25 -1.35
CA VAL A 43 -0.28 -3.89 -1.24
C VAL A 43 -1.43 -2.89 -1.26
N PHE A 44 -1.37 -1.93 -0.35
CA PHE A 44 -2.31 -0.83 -0.27
C PHE A 44 -1.68 0.45 -0.83
N LEU A 45 -2.39 1.06 -1.78
CA LEU A 45 -1.99 2.33 -2.40
C LEU A 45 -2.90 3.45 -1.89
N HIS A 46 -2.33 4.34 -1.08
CA HIS A 46 -3.10 5.41 -0.46
C HIS A 46 -3.54 6.49 -1.46
N GLY A 47 -4.51 7.25 -1.04
CA GLY A 47 -5.08 8.34 -1.82
C GLY A 47 -4.38 9.68 -1.62
N GLY A 48 -5.03 10.69 -2.04
CA GLY A 48 -4.59 12.08 -2.08
C GLY A 48 -4.71 12.61 -3.50
N PRO A 49 -3.60 12.69 -4.27
CA PRO A 49 -2.23 12.36 -3.87
C PRO A 49 -1.75 13.13 -2.64
N GLY A 50 -0.81 12.54 -1.89
CA GLY A 50 -0.21 13.19 -0.73
C GLY A 50 -0.77 12.77 0.62
N GLY A 51 -1.76 11.85 0.66
CA GLY A 51 -2.44 11.48 1.89
C GLY A 51 -1.61 10.65 2.89
N GLY A 52 -0.68 9.85 2.38
CA GLY A 52 0.04 8.89 3.20
C GLY A 52 -0.79 7.67 3.58
N ALA A 53 -0.14 6.59 3.97
CA ALA A 53 -0.78 5.34 4.39
C ALA A 53 -0.84 5.27 5.92
N GLY A 54 -1.83 5.89 6.52
CA GLY A 54 -2.00 5.87 7.97
C GLY A 54 -2.32 4.48 8.52
N SER A 55 -2.19 4.32 9.84
CA SER A 55 -2.45 3.04 10.54
C SER A 55 -3.85 2.47 10.29
N PHE A 56 -4.81 3.33 10.00
CA PHE A 56 -6.18 2.93 9.65
C PHE A 56 -6.23 2.01 8.42
N SER A 57 -5.34 2.23 7.45
CA SER A 57 -5.32 1.46 6.20
C SER A 57 -4.93 0.00 6.41
N ARG A 58 -4.27 -0.33 7.51
CA ARG A 58 -3.95 -1.72 7.88
C ARG A 58 -5.19 -2.57 8.13
N ARG A 59 -6.31 -1.92 8.44
CA ARG A 59 -7.56 -2.55 8.87
C ARG A 59 -8.48 -3.01 7.73
N PHE A 60 -8.07 -2.83 6.48
CA PHE A 60 -8.85 -3.28 5.33
C PHE A 60 -8.69 -4.76 5.03
N PHE A 61 -7.72 -5.42 5.63
CA PHE A 61 -7.37 -6.82 5.36
C PHE A 61 -7.45 -7.66 6.63
N ASP A 62 -7.83 -8.93 6.45
CA ASP A 62 -7.76 -9.90 7.53
C ASP A 62 -6.29 -10.19 7.88
N PRO A 63 -5.83 -9.79 9.08
CA PRO A 63 -4.42 -9.94 9.45
C PRO A 63 -3.98 -11.40 9.62
N LYS A 64 -4.91 -12.32 9.72
CA LYS A 64 -4.61 -13.76 9.80
C LYS A 64 -4.32 -14.36 8.44
N LYS A 65 -4.91 -13.79 7.37
CA LYS A 65 -4.87 -14.33 6.01
C LYS A 65 -3.91 -13.60 5.09
N TYR A 66 -3.67 -12.32 5.33
CA TYR A 66 -2.90 -11.47 4.43
C TYR A 66 -1.57 -11.04 5.03
N ARG A 67 -0.56 -11.02 4.16
CA ARG A 67 0.67 -10.26 4.36
C ARG A 67 0.43 -8.88 3.79
N ILE A 68 0.25 -7.89 4.65
CA ILE A 68 -0.26 -6.56 4.31
C ILE A 68 0.93 -5.61 4.18
N ILE A 69 1.13 -5.08 2.98
CA ILE A 69 2.19 -4.11 2.70
C ILE A 69 1.57 -2.74 2.50
N LEU A 70 2.05 -1.77 3.27
CA LEU A 70 1.73 -0.36 3.12
C LEU A 70 3.03 0.41 2.86
N PHE A 71 2.94 1.49 2.12
CA PHE A 71 4.06 2.41 1.97
C PHE A 71 3.53 3.83 1.79
N ASP A 72 4.34 4.80 2.15
CA ASP A 72 4.07 6.20 1.88
C ASP A 72 4.70 6.58 0.55
N GLN A 73 3.88 7.07 -0.38
CA GLN A 73 4.36 7.52 -1.68
C GLN A 73 5.36 8.67 -1.53
N ARG A 74 6.15 8.92 -2.56
CA ARG A 74 7.17 9.98 -2.56
C ARG A 74 6.59 11.31 -2.07
N GLY A 75 7.27 11.98 -1.16
CA GLY A 75 6.85 13.24 -0.58
C GLY A 75 5.75 13.15 0.47
N CYS A 76 5.25 11.95 0.77
CA CYS A 76 4.10 11.73 1.66
C CYS A 76 4.51 11.08 2.97
N GLY A 77 3.71 11.32 4.02
CA GLY A 77 3.84 10.62 5.29
C GLY A 77 5.25 10.62 5.84
N LYS A 78 5.79 9.43 6.09
CA LYS A 78 7.15 9.23 6.60
C LYS A 78 8.21 9.15 5.53
N SER A 79 7.85 9.09 4.24
CA SER A 79 8.81 9.12 3.14
C SER A 79 9.49 10.48 3.05
N LYS A 80 10.75 10.49 2.61
CA LYS A 80 11.60 11.68 2.57
C LYS A 80 12.13 11.92 1.16
N PRO A 81 12.38 13.19 0.76
CA PRO A 81 12.09 14.45 1.47
C PRO A 81 10.57 14.70 1.51
N HIS A 82 10.10 15.32 2.59
CA HIS A 82 8.68 15.64 2.75
C HIS A 82 8.22 16.67 1.71
N ALA A 83 7.03 16.45 1.14
CA ALA A 83 6.41 17.31 0.13
C ALA A 83 7.29 17.57 -1.12
N CYS A 84 8.24 16.69 -1.39
CA CYS A 84 9.15 16.81 -2.54
C CYS A 84 8.43 16.43 -3.84
N LEU A 85 8.46 17.32 -4.82
CA LEU A 85 7.86 17.10 -6.14
C LEU A 85 8.88 16.66 -7.20
N GLU A 86 10.17 16.73 -6.88
CA GLU A 86 11.22 16.29 -7.79
C GLU A 86 11.16 14.77 -7.98
N ASP A 87 11.27 14.32 -9.21
CA ASP A 87 11.19 12.90 -9.57
C ASP A 87 9.97 12.20 -8.91
N ASN A 88 8.82 12.86 -8.99
CA ASN A 88 7.59 12.41 -8.33
C ASN A 88 6.41 12.38 -9.31
N THR A 89 6.56 11.63 -10.37
CA THR A 89 5.49 11.38 -11.34
C THR A 89 4.79 10.05 -11.03
N THR A 90 3.64 9.83 -11.66
CA THR A 90 2.95 8.53 -11.58
C THR A 90 3.87 7.37 -11.91
N TRP A 91 4.73 7.54 -12.91
CA TRP A 91 5.64 6.48 -13.36
C TRP A 91 6.74 6.18 -12.36
N HIS A 92 7.24 7.18 -11.65
CA HIS A 92 8.15 6.97 -10.52
C HIS A 92 7.47 6.14 -9.43
N LEU A 93 6.20 6.41 -9.15
CA LEU A 93 5.44 5.65 -8.15
C LEU A 93 5.20 4.21 -8.58
N VAL A 94 4.95 3.97 -9.86
CA VAL A 94 4.85 2.61 -10.42
C VAL A 94 6.16 1.85 -10.22
N GLU A 95 7.30 2.49 -10.50
CA GLU A 95 8.62 1.90 -10.26
C GLU A 95 8.87 1.61 -8.78
N ASP A 96 8.44 2.49 -7.89
CA ASP A 96 8.57 2.30 -6.45
C ASP A 96 7.78 1.08 -5.96
N ILE A 97 6.58 0.86 -6.50
CA ILE A 97 5.78 -0.33 -6.18
C ILE A 97 6.55 -1.59 -6.54
N GLU A 98 7.19 -1.63 -7.71
CA GLU A 98 8.03 -2.75 -8.13
C GLU A 98 9.28 -2.90 -7.25
N LEU A 99 9.89 -1.79 -6.86
CA LEU A 99 11.06 -1.80 -5.99
C LEU A 99 10.73 -2.42 -4.62
N ILE A 100 9.59 -2.07 -4.05
CA ILE A 100 9.10 -2.65 -2.80
C ILE A 100 8.82 -4.15 -2.97
N ARG A 101 8.10 -4.51 -4.03
CA ARG A 101 7.77 -5.91 -4.31
C ARG A 101 9.03 -6.78 -4.36
N LYS A 102 10.03 -6.35 -5.10
CA LYS A 102 11.30 -7.07 -5.26
C LYS A 102 12.08 -7.14 -3.97
N LYS A 103 12.16 -6.04 -3.22
CA LYS A 103 12.85 -6.01 -1.92
C LYS A 103 12.23 -7.00 -0.95
N LEU A 104 10.91 -7.10 -0.92
CA LEU A 104 10.18 -8.00 -0.02
C LEU A 104 10.05 -9.42 -0.58
N LYS A 105 10.64 -9.70 -1.75
CA LYS A 105 10.65 -11.01 -2.42
C LYS A 105 9.24 -11.55 -2.64
N ILE A 106 8.33 -10.67 -3.05
CA ILE A 106 6.96 -11.03 -3.39
C ILE A 106 6.87 -11.26 -4.90
N ASN A 107 6.35 -12.42 -5.30
CA ASN A 107 6.17 -12.75 -6.72
C ASN A 107 5.00 -11.96 -7.31
N LYS A 108 3.82 -12.14 -6.74
CA LYS A 108 2.57 -11.47 -7.16
C LYS A 108 1.81 -11.02 -5.92
N TRP A 109 0.98 -10.02 -6.06
CA TRP A 109 0.16 -9.54 -4.96
C TRP A 109 -1.19 -9.00 -5.41
N LEU A 110 -2.13 -8.96 -4.46
CA LEU A 110 -3.36 -8.21 -4.57
C LEU A 110 -3.00 -6.72 -4.45
N VAL A 111 -3.56 -5.89 -5.33
CA VAL A 111 -3.36 -4.45 -5.33
C VAL A 111 -4.67 -3.76 -4.96
N PHE A 112 -4.67 -3.06 -3.84
CA PHE A 112 -5.82 -2.31 -3.34
C PHE A 112 -5.51 -0.82 -3.42
N GLY A 113 -6.31 -0.07 -4.20
CA GLY A 113 -6.15 1.37 -4.34
C GLY A 113 -7.43 2.11 -3.96
N GLY A 114 -7.30 3.13 -3.10
CA GLY A 114 -8.39 4.02 -2.72
C GLY A 114 -8.20 5.44 -3.26
N SER A 115 -9.24 6.04 -3.81
CA SER A 115 -9.21 7.40 -4.38
C SER A 115 -8.10 7.54 -5.44
N TRP A 116 -7.14 8.47 -5.30
CA TRP A 116 -5.95 8.56 -6.15
C TRP A 116 -5.24 7.20 -6.27
N GLY A 117 -5.18 6.43 -5.18
CA GLY A 117 -4.58 5.10 -5.18
C GLY A 117 -5.24 4.15 -6.17
N SER A 118 -6.52 4.33 -6.51
CA SER A 118 -7.18 3.52 -7.55
C SER A 118 -6.64 3.84 -8.95
N THR A 119 -6.35 5.10 -9.23
CA THR A 119 -5.68 5.51 -10.48
C THR A 119 -4.28 4.96 -10.56
N LEU A 120 -3.52 5.05 -9.48
CA LEU A 120 -2.17 4.48 -9.39
C LEU A 120 -2.19 2.96 -9.55
N ALA A 121 -3.17 2.29 -8.95
CA ALA A 121 -3.35 0.85 -9.08
C ALA A 121 -3.59 0.42 -10.52
N LEU A 122 -4.41 1.17 -11.26
CA LEU A 122 -4.65 0.92 -12.69
C LEU A 122 -3.38 1.12 -13.51
N ALA A 123 -2.65 2.22 -13.28
CA ALA A 123 -1.39 2.48 -13.97
C ALA A 123 -0.37 1.36 -13.72
N TYR A 124 -0.25 0.93 -12.47
CA TYR A 124 0.61 -0.18 -12.09
C TYR A 124 0.20 -1.50 -12.76
N ALA A 125 -1.08 -1.85 -12.69
CA ALA A 125 -1.59 -3.11 -13.25
C ALA A 125 -1.48 -3.17 -14.77
N GLN A 126 -1.61 -2.05 -15.46
CA GLN A 126 -1.38 -1.98 -16.91
C GLN A 126 0.08 -2.19 -17.28
N ARG A 127 1.00 -1.70 -16.47
CA ARG A 127 2.43 -1.81 -16.69
C ARG A 127 2.98 -3.17 -16.30
N HIS A 128 2.44 -3.76 -15.23
CA HIS A 128 2.92 -5.00 -14.62
C HIS A 128 1.78 -5.99 -14.34
N PRO A 129 0.99 -6.36 -15.37
CA PRO A 129 -0.16 -7.24 -15.16
C PRO A 129 0.23 -8.62 -14.62
N GLU A 130 1.44 -9.08 -14.93
CA GLU A 130 1.98 -10.37 -14.46
C GLU A 130 2.21 -10.42 -12.96
N ASN A 131 2.29 -9.28 -12.30
CA ASN A 131 2.57 -9.17 -10.87
C ASN A 131 1.32 -8.90 -10.01
N VAL A 132 0.15 -8.84 -10.64
CA VAL A 132 -1.13 -8.56 -9.99
C VAL A 132 -1.99 -9.82 -9.98
N THR A 133 -2.39 -10.27 -8.77
CA THR A 133 -3.32 -11.40 -8.64
C THR A 133 -4.78 -10.92 -8.69
N GLU A 134 -5.10 -9.87 -7.95
CA GLU A 134 -6.41 -9.23 -7.95
C GLU A 134 -6.24 -7.71 -7.83
N LEU A 135 -7.23 -7.00 -8.32
CA LEU A 135 -7.27 -5.54 -8.28
C LEU A 135 -8.54 -5.10 -7.56
N VAL A 136 -8.39 -4.37 -6.46
CA VAL A 136 -9.49 -3.80 -5.70
C VAL A 136 -9.43 -2.29 -5.81
N LEU A 137 -10.44 -1.70 -6.41
CA LEU A 137 -10.50 -0.26 -6.65
C LEU A 137 -11.66 0.33 -5.87
N ARG A 138 -11.36 1.34 -5.10
CA ARG A 138 -12.33 2.11 -4.33
C ARG A 138 -12.26 3.57 -4.75
N GLY A 139 -13.34 4.04 -5.34
CA GLY A 139 -13.45 5.41 -5.84
C GLY A 139 -13.57 6.48 -4.77
#